data_ba0bcbb077d913c82f55948e6055ba65
#
_entry.id   ba0bcbb077d913c82f55948e6055ba65
#
_cell.length_a   1.000
_cell.length_b   1.000
_cell.length_c   1.000
_cell.angle_alpha   90.00
_cell.angle_beta   90.00
_cell.angle_gamma   90.00
#
_symmetry.space_group_name_H-M   'P 1'
#
loop_
_entity.id
_entity.type
_entity.pdbx_description
1 polymer ?
#
loop_
_entity_poly.entity_id
_entity_poly.type
_entity_poly.pdbx_seq_one_letter_code
_entity_poly.pdbx_strand_id
1 'polypeptide(L)'
;MLALFKIPAHLGYVALCALIGAESAGVPLPGETALIAAGVLAHGGDLSIELVIVLAAAAAIVGDNIGYLIGRTGGRALLERSGPFARHRRVILARGEPFFERHGPKAVFLGRWVAWLRITAAWLAGISRMRWPVFLFWNALGGIAWATSVGLLAYFVGQAAEDIFKIGSVAAITLILLSLATYWVWRRQQV
;
A
#
# COMPACT_ATOMS: atom_id res chain seq x y z
N MET A 1 -20.87 5.25 16.73
CA MET A 1 -21.17 6.54 16.08
C MET A 1 -20.43 6.74 14.73
N LEU A 2 -20.01 5.66 14.05
CA LEU A 2 -19.31 5.70 12.74
C LEU A 2 -20.14 5.07 11.60
N ALA A 3 -21.45 4.94 11.78
CA ALA A 3 -22.33 4.31 10.78
C ALA A 3 -22.83 5.27 9.67
N LEU A 4 -22.33 6.51 9.59
CA LEU A 4 -22.88 7.55 8.69
C LEU A 4 -22.29 7.58 7.27
N PHE A 5 -21.22 6.80 6.97
CA PHE A 5 -20.69 6.67 5.61
C PHE A 5 -20.26 5.21 5.35
N LYS A 6 -21.25 4.31 5.17
CA LYS A 6 -20.93 3.03 4.52
C LYS A 6 -20.61 3.33 3.06
N ILE A 7 -19.32 3.44 2.75
CA ILE A 7 -18.87 3.46 1.36
C ILE A 7 -19.28 2.11 0.76
N PRO A 8 -20.05 2.08 -0.34
CA PRO A 8 -20.38 0.82 -1.00
C PRO A 8 -19.11 0.05 -1.32
N ALA A 9 -19.06 -1.24 -1.00
CA ALA A 9 -17.85 -2.07 -1.16
C ALA A 9 -17.24 -1.97 -2.56
N HIS A 10 -18.08 -1.88 -3.62
CA HIS A 10 -17.60 -1.72 -5.00
C HIS A 10 -16.80 -0.44 -5.21
N LEU A 11 -17.16 0.68 -4.56
CA LEU A 11 -16.37 1.92 -4.65
C LEU A 11 -15.02 1.79 -3.93
N GLY A 12 -14.96 1.05 -2.83
CA GLY A 12 -13.71 0.72 -2.14
C GLY A 12 -12.74 -0.05 -3.04
N TYR A 13 -13.22 -1.09 -3.72
CA TYR A 13 -12.42 -1.86 -4.67
C TYR A 13 -12.00 -1.04 -5.90
N VAL A 14 -12.88 -0.21 -6.46
CA VAL A 14 -12.53 0.67 -7.60
C VAL A 14 -11.47 1.68 -7.20
N ALA A 15 -11.61 2.33 -6.04
CA ALA A 15 -10.63 3.27 -5.53
C ALA A 15 -9.27 2.59 -5.29
N LEU A 16 -9.26 1.39 -4.69
CA LEU A 16 -8.06 0.59 -4.48
C LEU A 16 -7.34 0.31 -5.81
N CYS A 17 -8.06 -0.22 -6.80
CA CYS A 17 -7.49 -0.54 -8.12
C CYS A 17 -6.96 0.71 -8.83
N ALA A 18 -7.71 1.82 -8.81
CA ALA A 18 -7.32 3.06 -9.45
C ALA A 18 -6.05 3.66 -8.82
N LEU A 19 -5.99 3.72 -7.49
CA LEU A 19 -4.85 4.29 -6.77
C LEU A 19 -3.59 3.43 -6.94
N ILE A 20 -3.68 2.11 -6.76
CA ILE A 20 -2.54 1.20 -6.91
C ILE A 20 -2.09 1.14 -8.37
N GLY A 21 -3.02 1.02 -9.32
CA GLY A 21 -2.70 0.93 -10.74
C GLY A 21 -2.01 2.20 -11.25
N ALA A 22 -2.52 3.37 -10.88
CA ALA A 22 -1.91 4.64 -11.26
C ALA A 22 -0.56 4.89 -10.58
N GLU A 23 -0.40 4.54 -9.29
CA GLU A 23 0.89 4.59 -8.59
C GLU A 23 1.92 3.69 -9.28
N SER A 24 1.55 2.46 -9.58
CA SER A 24 2.42 1.50 -10.27
C SER A 24 2.75 1.93 -11.71
N ALA A 25 1.86 2.65 -12.38
CA ALA A 25 2.16 3.24 -13.69
C ALA A 25 3.15 4.42 -13.61
N GLY A 26 3.46 4.93 -12.41
CA GLY A 26 4.45 6.00 -12.20
C GLY A 26 3.86 7.32 -11.73
N VAL A 27 2.57 7.39 -11.41
CA VAL A 27 1.94 8.58 -10.83
C VAL A 27 2.13 8.53 -9.30
N PRO A 28 2.67 9.57 -8.64
CA PRO A 28 2.91 9.56 -7.20
C PRO A 28 1.57 9.69 -6.44
N LEU A 29 0.89 8.56 -6.26
CA LEU A 29 -0.37 8.44 -5.53
C LEU A 29 -0.17 7.54 -4.29
N PRO A 30 -1.02 7.67 -3.27
CA PRO A 30 -0.92 6.90 -2.03
C PRO A 30 -1.56 5.50 -2.14
N GLY A 31 -1.13 4.68 -3.13
CA GLY A 31 -1.69 3.34 -3.36
C GLY A 31 -1.41 2.37 -2.23
N GLU A 32 -0.23 2.45 -1.60
CA GLU A 32 0.09 1.64 -0.42
C GLU A 32 -0.82 1.98 0.76
N THR A 33 -1.08 3.26 0.99
CA THR A 33 -2.04 3.70 2.02
C THR A 33 -3.45 3.18 1.72
N ALA A 34 -3.84 3.16 0.45
CA ALA A 34 -5.13 2.60 0.03
C ALA A 34 -5.20 1.08 0.31
N LEU A 35 -4.12 0.32 0.08
CA LEU A 35 -4.05 -1.10 0.40
C LEU A 35 -4.14 -1.35 1.91
N ILE A 36 -3.42 -0.56 2.71
CA ILE A 36 -3.46 -0.64 4.17
C ILE A 36 -4.89 -0.35 4.67
N ALA A 37 -5.51 0.73 4.19
CA ALA A 37 -6.88 1.08 4.56
C ALA A 37 -7.88 -0.03 4.17
N ALA A 38 -7.75 -0.60 2.97
CA ALA A 38 -8.59 -1.70 2.51
C ALA A 38 -8.40 -2.98 3.34
N GLY A 39 -7.16 -3.28 3.78
CA GLY A 39 -6.88 -4.39 4.69
C GLY A 39 -7.54 -4.23 6.06
N VAL A 40 -7.51 -3.03 6.63
CA VAL A 40 -8.19 -2.72 7.89
C VAL A 40 -9.72 -2.80 7.73
N LEU A 41 -10.28 -2.27 6.63
CA LEU A 41 -11.71 -2.37 6.33
C LEU A 41 -12.16 -3.82 6.09
N ALA A 42 -11.28 -4.64 5.52
CA ALA A 42 -11.54 -6.07 5.35
C ALA A 42 -11.61 -6.80 6.70
N HIS A 43 -10.79 -6.41 7.68
CA HIS A 43 -10.92 -6.93 9.05
C HIS A 43 -12.29 -6.59 9.67
N GLY A 44 -12.78 -5.36 9.46
CA GLY A 44 -14.12 -4.92 9.91
C GLY A 44 -15.30 -5.60 9.21
N GLY A 45 -15.04 -6.41 8.16
CA GLY A 45 -16.08 -7.11 7.39
C GLY A 45 -16.73 -6.29 6.28
N ASP A 46 -16.27 -5.06 6.05
CA ASP A 46 -16.77 -4.20 4.97
C ASP A 46 -16.24 -4.63 3.58
N LEU A 47 -15.07 -5.28 3.54
CA LEU A 47 -14.41 -5.81 2.34
C LEU A 47 -13.96 -7.26 2.57
N SER A 48 -13.76 -8.04 1.47
CA SER A 48 -13.10 -9.36 1.54
C SER A 48 -11.59 -9.18 1.37
N ILE A 49 -10.79 -9.73 2.28
CA ILE A 49 -9.34 -9.64 2.21
C ILE A 49 -8.78 -10.34 0.97
N GLU A 50 -9.38 -11.43 0.54
CA GLU A 50 -9.00 -12.16 -0.66
C GLU A 50 -9.16 -11.28 -1.90
N LEU A 51 -10.31 -10.60 -2.03
CA LEU A 51 -10.56 -9.68 -3.15
C LEU A 51 -9.63 -8.46 -3.09
N VAL A 52 -9.37 -7.91 -1.91
CA VAL A 52 -8.42 -6.82 -1.72
C VAL A 52 -7.05 -7.22 -2.23
N ILE A 53 -6.52 -8.38 -1.85
CA ILE A 53 -5.21 -8.87 -2.27
C ILE A 53 -5.15 -9.13 -3.77
N VAL A 54 -6.16 -9.85 -4.32
CA VAL A 54 -6.20 -10.19 -5.75
C VAL A 54 -6.29 -8.93 -6.61
N LEU A 55 -7.18 -8.01 -6.26
CA LEU A 55 -7.36 -6.77 -7.02
C LEU A 55 -6.15 -5.84 -6.90
N ALA A 56 -5.55 -5.73 -5.71
CA ALA A 56 -4.33 -4.95 -5.51
C ALA A 56 -3.16 -5.51 -6.32
N ALA A 57 -2.95 -6.84 -6.30
CA ALA A 57 -1.93 -7.50 -7.10
C ALA A 57 -2.16 -7.29 -8.61
N ALA A 58 -3.39 -7.49 -9.08
CA ALA A 58 -3.74 -7.29 -10.48
C ALA A 58 -3.53 -5.84 -10.93
N ALA A 59 -4.02 -4.87 -10.15
CA ALA A 59 -3.85 -3.45 -10.42
C ALA A 59 -2.37 -3.04 -10.46
N ALA A 60 -1.58 -3.54 -9.52
CA ALA A 60 -0.14 -3.29 -9.48
C ALA A 60 0.58 -3.88 -10.70
N ILE A 61 0.27 -5.14 -11.07
CA ILE A 61 0.87 -5.80 -12.24
C ILE A 61 0.52 -5.04 -13.52
N VAL A 62 -0.74 -4.66 -13.71
CA VAL A 62 -1.19 -3.90 -14.88
C VAL A 62 -0.55 -2.51 -14.93
N GLY A 63 -0.54 -1.79 -13.81
CA GLY A 63 0.10 -0.48 -13.71
C GLY A 63 1.57 -0.50 -14.07
N ASP A 64 2.33 -1.49 -13.54
CA ASP A 64 3.75 -1.64 -13.88
C ASP A 64 3.97 -2.03 -15.36
N ASN A 65 3.05 -2.80 -15.98
CA ASN A 65 3.14 -3.07 -17.41
C ASN A 65 2.98 -1.77 -18.23
N ILE A 66 2.10 -0.86 -17.81
CA ILE A 66 1.99 0.48 -18.41
C ILE A 66 3.30 1.25 -18.21
N GLY A 67 3.85 1.27 -17.00
CA GLY A 67 5.13 1.90 -16.68
C GLY A 67 6.30 1.34 -17.51
N TYR A 68 6.36 0.00 -17.66
CA TYR A 68 7.34 -0.68 -18.51
C TYR A 68 7.22 -0.26 -19.98
N LEU A 69 5.99 -0.19 -20.52
CA LEU A 69 5.76 0.24 -21.90
C LEU A 69 6.18 1.70 -22.11
N ILE A 70 5.86 2.59 -21.17
CA ILE A 70 6.30 4.00 -21.21
C ILE A 70 7.83 4.07 -21.19
N GLY A 71 8.49 3.31 -20.31
CA GLY A 71 9.94 3.22 -20.25
C GLY A 71 10.55 2.70 -21.55
N ARG A 72 9.95 1.68 -22.15
CA ARG A 72 10.43 1.03 -23.39
C ARG A 72 10.25 1.91 -24.63
N THR A 73 9.16 2.67 -24.72
CA THR A 73 8.82 3.52 -25.87
C THR A 73 9.35 4.94 -25.74
N GLY A 74 9.18 5.55 -24.53
CA GLY A 74 9.66 6.91 -24.24
C GLY A 74 11.16 6.94 -23.98
N GLY A 75 11.72 5.82 -23.55
CA GLY A 75 13.14 5.62 -23.34
C GLY A 75 13.79 6.61 -22.38
N ARG A 76 15.11 6.63 -22.42
CA ARG A 76 15.97 7.51 -21.63
C ARG A 76 15.68 8.99 -21.88
N ALA A 77 15.31 9.35 -23.12
CA ALA A 77 14.99 10.74 -23.51
C ALA A 77 13.86 11.37 -22.66
N LEU A 78 12.86 10.57 -22.26
CA LEU A 78 11.77 11.07 -21.41
C LEU A 78 12.26 11.39 -19.99
N LEU A 79 13.18 10.61 -19.45
CA LEU A 79 13.77 10.84 -18.13
C LEU A 79 14.82 11.95 -18.12
N GLU A 80 15.54 12.15 -19.22
CA GLU A 80 16.55 13.21 -19.39
C GLU A 80 15.96 14.58 -19.80
N ARG A 81 14.68 14.62 -20.18
CA ARG A 81 14.01 15.85 -20.60
C ARG A 81 14.03 16.91 -19.50
N SER A 82 14.40 18.15 -19.86
CA SER A 82 14.32 19.31 -18.97
C SER A 82 12.87 19.64 -18.63
N GLY A 83 12.59 20.12 -17.42
CA GLY A 83 11.25 20.52 -17.01
C GLY A 83 10.96 20.20 -15.53
N PRO A 84 9.71 20.42 -15.10
CA PRO A 84 9.29 20.07 -13.75
C PRO A 84 9.63 18.60 -13.48
N PHE A 85 10.14 18.30 -12.29
CA PHE A 85 10.62 16.97 -11.89
C PHE A 85 11.94 16.47 -12.52
N ALA A 86 12.69 17.28 -13.30
CA ALA A 86 13.98 16.88 -13.88
C ALA A 86 14.99 16.40 -12.82
N ARG A 87 15.01 17.04 -11.63
CA ARG A 87 15.84 16.62 -10.49
C ARG A 87 15.44 15.24 -10.00
N HIS A 88 14.15 14.98 -9.89
CA HIS A 88 13.62 13.69 -9.43
C HIS A 88 13.96 12.57 -10.42
N ARG A 89 13.75 12.80 -11.71
CA ARG A 89 14.09 11.85 -12.77
C ARG A 89 15.59 11.51 -12.82
N ARG A 90 16.48 12.50 -12.62
CA ARG A 90 17.93 12.25 -12.52
C ARG A 90 18.30 11.38 -11.33
N VAL A 91 17.65 11.55 -10.18
CA VAL A 91 17.87 10.70 -9.02
C VAL A 91 17.41 9.25 -9.30
N ILE A 92 16.30 9.08 -10.02
CA ILE A 92 15.80 7.76 -10.42
C ILE A 92 16.83 7.03 -11.29
N LEU A 93 17.38 7.70 -12.31
CA LEU A 93 18.43 7.11 -13.16
C LEU A 93 19.69 6.80 -12.35
N ALA A 94 20.21 7.78 -11.61
CA ALA A 94 21.46 7.65 -10.88
C ALA A 94 21.47 6.55 -9.82
N ARG A 95 20.31 6.24 -9.22
CA ARG A 95 20.18 5.18 -8.20
C ARG A 95 19.64 3.87 -8.77
N GLY A 96 18.77 3.96 -9.75
CA GLY A 96 18.07 2.82 -10.31
C GLY A 96 18.96 2.02 -11.27
N GLU A 97 19.70 2.65 -12.16
CA GLU A 97 20.57 1.93 -13.10
C GLU A 97 21.60 1.03 -12.40
N PRO A 98 22.39 1.49 -11.41
CA PRO A 98 23.32 0.62 -10.68
C PRO A 98 22.61 -0.51 -9.92
N PHE A 99 21.41 -0.28 -9.43
CA PHE A 99 20.62 -1.30 -8.77
C PHE A 99 20.19 -2.41 -9.76
N PHE A 100 19.74 -2.02 -10.95
CA PHE A 100 19.38 -2.97 -12.01
C PHE A 100 20.60 -3.72 -12.56
N GLU A 101 21.75 -3.06 -12.73
CA GLU A 101 23.01 -3.69 -13.14
C GLU A 101 23.44 -4.76 -12.13
N ARG A 102 23.32 -4.48 -10.84
CA ARG A 102 23.73 -5.38 -9.77
C ARG A 102 22.78 -6.56 -9.58
N HIS A 103 21.48 -6.36 -9.68
CA HIS A 103 20.48 -7.38 -9.36
C HIS A 103 19.80 -7.99 -10.59
N GLY A 104 20.05 -7.45 -11.79
CA GLY A 104 19.43 -7.91 -13.03
C GLY A 104 17.89 -7.93 -12.96
N PRO A 105 17.25 -8.95 -13.54
CA PRO A 105 15.78 -9.05 -13.54
C PRO A 105 15.14 -9.13 -12.15
N LYS A 106 15.85 -9.63 -11.12
CA LYS A 106 15.40 -9.66 -9.73
C LYS A 106 15.19 -8.27 -9.14
N ALA A 107 15.82 -7.25 -9.74
CA ALA A 107 15.61 -5.84 -9.35
C ALA A 107 14.15 -5.41 -9.44
N VAL A 108 13.36 -5.97 -10.35
CA VAL A 108 11.92 -5.70 -10.47
C VAL A 108 11.18 -6.18 -9.21
N PHE A 109 11.47 -7.41 -8.75
CA PHE A 109 10.90 -7.94 -7.51
C PHE A 109 11.36 -7.17 -6.27
N LEU A 110 12.68 -7.01 -6.11
CA LEU A 110 13.27 -6.34 -4.96
C LEU A 110 12.88 -4.86 -4.87
N GLY A 111 12.72 -4.23 -6.04
CA GLY A 111 12.32 -2.83 -6.12
C GLY A 111 10.97 -2.53 -5.47
N ARG A 112 10.07 -3.50 -5.38
CA ARG A 112 8.77 -3.30 -4.72
C ARG A 112 8.85 -3.04 -3.22
N TRP A 113 9.93 -3.47 -2.58
CA TRP A 113 10.16 -3.28 -1.14
C TRP A 113 10.86 -1.96 -0.82
N VAL A 114 11.28 -1.22 -1.85
CA VAL A 114 11.94 0.08 -1.72
C VAL A 114 11.03 1.15 -2.30
N ALA A 115 10.49 2.03 -1.47
CA ALA A 115 9.39 2.94 -1.81
C ALA A 115 9.62 3.76 -3.11
N TRP A 116 10.80 4.35 -3.30
CA TRP A 116 11.10 5.12 -4.53
C TRP A 116 11.34 4.22 -5.75
N LEU A 117 11.88 3.01 -5.55
CA LEU A 117 12.19 2.07 -6.63
C LEU A 117 10.93 1.35 -7.10
N ARG A 118 9.96 1.12 -6.22
CA ARG A 118 8.66 0.53 -6.54
C ARG A 118 7.94 1.27 -7.68
N ILE A 119 7.93 2.60 -7.62
CA ILE A 119 7.29 3.44 -8.63
C ILE A 119 8.08 3.46 -9.94
N THR A 120 9.39 3.24 -9.90
CA THR A 120 10.30 3.48 -11.02
C THR A 120 10.90 2.22 -11.63
N ALA A 121 10.84 1.08 -10.92
CA ALA A 121 11.43 -0.19 -11.37
C ALA A 121 10.90 -0.64 -12.73
N ALA A 122 9.60 -0.48 -12.98
CA ALA A 122 8.97 -0.84 -14.24
C ALA A 122 9.49 0.03 -15.40
N TRP A 123 9.62 1.33 -15.19
CA TRP A 123 10.19 2.25 -16.18
C TRP A 123 11.64 1.93 -16.49
N LEU A 124 12.45 1.68 -15.45
CA LEU A 124 13.86 1.29 -15.60
C LEU A 124 14.02 -0.03 -16.35
N ALA A 125 13.17 -1.03 -16.06
CA ALA A 125 13.14 -2.28 -16.80
C ALA A 125 12.82 -2.07 -18.29
N GLY A 126 11.89 -1.16 -18.59
CA GLY A 126 11.55 -0.77 -19.96
C GLY A 126 12.70 -0.06 -20.68
N ILE A 127 13.34 0.92 -20.02
CA ILE A 127 14.49 1.67 -20.52
C ILE A 127 15.68 0.74 -20.80
N SER A 128 15.95 -0.19 -19.89
CA SER A 128 17.00 -1.22 -20.03
C SER A 128 16.66 -2.28 -21.07
N ARG A 129 15.54 -2.14 -21.78
CA ARG A 129 15.06 -3.09 -22.80
C ARG A 129 14.97 -4.53 -22.32
N MET A 130 14.66 -4.75 -21.03
CA MET A 130 14.42 -6.06 -20.47
C MET A 130 13.39 -6.82 -21.33
N ARG A 131 13.57 -8.13 -21.52
CA ARG A 131 12.58 -8.95 -22.23
C ARG A 131 11.27 -8.98 -21.45
N TRP A 132 10.16 -8.65 -22.11
CA TRP A 132 8.84 -8.52 -21.47
C TRP A 132 8.41 -9.76 -20.63
N PRO A 133 8.58 -11.03 -21.09
CA PRO A 133 8.19 -12.17 -20.28
C PRO A 133 9.00 -12.28 -18.97
N VAL A 134 10.27 -11.91 -18.99
CA VAL A 134 11.14 -11.88 -17.81
C VAL A 134 10.67 -10.79 -16.84
N PHE A 135 10.39 -9.60 -17.37
CA PHE A 135 9.80 -8.50 -16.58
C PHE A 135 8.47 -8.95 -15.96
N LEU A 136 7.54 -9.47 -16.75
CA LEU A 136 6.22 -9.89 -16.30
C LEU A 136 6.29 -10.92 -15.18
N PHE A 137 7.16 -11.91 -15.30
CA PHE A 137 7.35 -12.95 -14.27
C PHE A 137 7.77 -12.32 -12.92
N TRP A 138 8.83 -11.51 -12.92
CA TRP A 138 9.34 -10.88 -11.70
C TRP A 138 8.38 -9.81 -11.14
N ASN A 139 7.68 -9.11 -12.02
CA ASN A 139 6.64 -8.16 -11.67
C ASN A 139 5.43 -8.83 -11.01
N ALA A 140 4.93 -9.92 -11.62
CA ALA A 140 3.80 -10.68 -11.06
C ALA A 140 4.16 -11.28 -9.70
N LEU A 141 5.33 -11.93 -9.59
CA LEU A 141 5.80 -12.49 -8.33
C LEU A 141 5.92 -11.40 -7.25
N GLY A 142 6.51 -10.26 -7.59
CA GLY A 142 6.66 -9.13 -6.66
C GLY A 142 5.32 -8.49 -6.29
N GLY A 143 4.41 -8.32 -7.26
CA GLY A 143 3.08 -7.76 -7.05
C GLY A 143 2.22 -8.60 -6.11
N ILE A 144 2.20 -9.91 -6.34
CA ILE A 144 1.49 -10.87 -5.47
C ILE A 144 2.10 -10.88 -4.06
N ALA A 145 3.43 -11.02 -3.96
CA ALA A 145 4.11 -11.05 -2.67
C ALA A 145 3.86 -9.77 -1.87
N TRP A 146 3.97 -8.60 -2.50
CA TRP A 146 3.76 -7.30 -1.86
C TRP A 146 2.30 -7.12 -1.43
N ALA A 147 1.33 -7.34 -2.34
CA ALA A 147 -0.08 -7.17 -2.02
C ALA A 147 -0.53 -8.11 -0.90
N THR A 148 -0.06 -9.36 -0.92
CA THR A 148 -0.36 -10.34 0.13
C THR A 148 0.25 -9.92 1.46
N SER A 149 1.54 -9.56 1.50
CA SER A 149 2.22 -9.19 2.73
C SER A 149 1.62 -7.94 3.36
N VAL A 150 1.47 -6.86 2.59
CA VAL A 150 0.94 -5.58 3.10
C VAL A 150 -0.55 -5.70 3.45
N GLY A 151 -1.34 -6.37 2.60
CA GLY A 151 -2.77 -6.58 2.85
C GLY A 151 -3.03 -7.40 4.11
N LEU A 152 -2.34 -8.53 4.29
CA LEU A 152 -2.48 -9.36 5.49
C LEU A 152 -1.94 -8.66 6.74
N LEU A 153 -0.80 -7.96 6.67
CA LEU A 153 -0.30 -7.18 7.80
C LEU A 153 -1.31 -6.13 8.24
N ALA A 154 -1.90 -5.38 7.28
CA ALA A 154 -2.93 -4.40 7.60
C ALA A 154 -4.19 -5.03 8.20
N TYR A 155 -4.61 -6.19 7.70
CA TYR A 155 -5.73 -6.95 8.23
C TYR A 155 -5.50 -7.36 9.70
N PHE A 156 -4.33 -7.95 10.01
CA PHE A 156 -4.00 -8.37 11.38
C PHE A 156 -3.71 -7.20 12.32
N VAL A 157 -3.13 -6.11 11.82
CA VAL A 157 -2.97 -4.87 12.62
C VAL A 157 -4.33 -4.27 12.96
N GLY A 158 -5.29 -4.30 12.02
CA GLY A 158 -6.68 -3.92 12.29
C GLY A 158 -7.29 -4.73 13.43
N GLN A 159 -7.08 -6.05 13.43
CA GLN A 159 -7.50 -6.95 14.50
C GLN A 159 -6.88 -6.59 15.85
N ALA A 160 -5.56 -6.44 15.89
CA ALA A 160 -4.86 -6.10 17.12
C ALA A 160 -5.28 -4.74 17.68
N ALA A 161 -5.52 -3.75 16.81
CA ALA A 161 -6.01 -2.44 17.21
C ALA A 161 -7.42 -2.51 17.81
N GLU A 162 -8.33 -3.28 17.22
CA GLU A 162 -9.66 -3.51 17.81
C GLU A 162 -9.59 -4.19 19.18
N ASP A 163 -8.75 -5.21 19.34
CA ASP A 163 -8.61 -5.95 20.60
C ASP A 163 -8.04 -5.04 21.70
N ILE A 164 -7.02 -4.25 21.39
CA ILE A 164 -6.47 -3.25 22.32
C ILE A 164 -7.52 -2.21 22.69
N PHE A 165 -8.32 -1.74 21.73
CA PHE A 165 -9.36 -0.75 21.98
C PHE A 165 -10.49 -1.31 22.86
N LYS A 166 -10.91 -2.57 22.63
CA LYS A 166 -11.87 -3.28 23.46
C LYS A 166 -11.39 -3.44 24.90
N ILE A 167 -10.16 -3.91 25.08
CA ILE A 167 -9.55 -4.09 26.41
C ILE A 167 -9.39 -2.73 27.11
N GLY A 168 -8.89 -1.71 26.42
CA GLY A 168 -8.72 -0.37 26.95
C GLY A 168 -10.02 0.30 27.36
N SER A 169 -11.08 0.13 26.57
CA SER A 169 -12.41 0.69 26.89
C SER A 169 -13.04 0.01 28.11
N VAL A 170 -12.92 -1.31 28.22
CA VAL A 170 -13.41 -2.06 29.41
C VAL A 170 -12.65 -1.63 30.66
N ALA A 171 -11.32 -1.50 30.58
CA ALA A 171 -10.49 -1.04 31.70
C ALA A 171 -10.86 0.40 32.13
N ALA A 172 -11.06 1.31 31.17
CA ALA A 172 -11.47 2.68 31.47
C ALA A 172 -12.85 2.76 32.12
N ILE A 173 -13.84 2.00 31.62
CA ILE A 173 -15.16 1.93 32.23
C ILE A 173 -15.10 1.39 33.66
N THR A 174 -14.31 0.32 33.86
CA THR A 174 -14.12 -0.28 35.19
C THR A 174 -13.52 0.72 36.17
N LEU A 175 -12.48 1.48 35.77
CA LEU A 175 -11.87 2.51 36.60
C LEU A 175 -12.83 3.64 36.92
N ILE A 176 -13.66 4.08 35.99
CA ILE A 176 -14.70 5.09 36.22
C ILE A 176 -15.72 4.57 37.24
N LEU A 177 -16.21 3.34 37.09
CA LEU A 177 -17.17 2.76 38.01
C LEU A 177 -16.61 2.59 39.42
N LEU A 178 -15.36 2.15 39.54
CA LEU A 178 -14.68 2.04 40.83
C LEU A 178 -14.49 3.42 41.48
N SER A 179 -14.10 4.42 40.72
CA SER A 179 -13.94 5.80 41.25
C SER A 179 -15.27 6.40 41.70
N LEU A 180 -16.36 6.16 40.96
CA LEU A 180 -17.68 6.57 41.36
C LEU A 180 -18.19 5.83 42.62
N ALA A 181 -17.93 4.53 42.71
CA ALA A 181 -18.29 3.74 43.88
C ALA A 181 -17.53 4.20 45.12
N THR A 182 -16.21 4.40 45.02
CA THR A 182 -15.40 4.93 46.12
C THR A 182 -15.81 6.33 46.53
N TYR A 183 -16.12 7.21 45.59
CA TYR A 183 -16.65 8.54 45.87
C TYR A 183 -17.99 8.48 46.59
N TRP A 184 -18.90 7.59 46.20
CA TRP A 184 -20.21 7.43 46.79
C TRP A 184 -20.14 6.86 48.22
N VAL A 185 -19.26 5.88 48.47
CA VAL A 185 -18.99 5.34 49.80
C VAL A 185 -18.40 6.40 50.71
N TRP A 186 -17.41 7.15 50.24
CA TRP A 186 -16.77 8.24 50.99
C TRP A 186 -17.78 9.34 51.37
N ARG A 187 -18.67 9.75 50.44
CA ARG A 187 -19.68 10.74 50.69
C ARG A 187 -20.73 10.27 51.75
N ARG A 188 -21.05 8.98 51.81
CA ARG A 188 -21.94 8.39 52.82
C ARG A 188 -21.33 8.39 54.24
N GLN A 189 -20.04 8.40 54.36
CA GLN A 189 -19.33 8.39 55.65
C GLN A 189 -19.18 9.81 56.22
N GLN A 190 -19.51 10.84 55.45
CA GLN A 190 -19.46 12.24 55.92
C GLN A 190 -20.81 12.82 56.28
N VAL A 191 -21.88 12.03 56.24
CA VAL A 191 -23.22 12.33 56.69
C VAL A 191 -23.57 11.48 57.89
#